data_60e6363403b3af7c253e7ce6da39796e
#
_entry.id   60e6363403b3af7c253e7ce6da39796e
#
_cell.length_a   1.000
_cell.length_b   1.000
_cell.length_c   1.000
_cell.angle_alpha   90.00
_cell.angle_beta   90.00
_cell.angle_gamma   90.00
#
_symmetry.space_group_name_H-M   'P 1'
#
loop_
_entity.id
_entity.type
_entity.pdbx_description
1 polymer ?
#
loop_
_entity_poly.entity_id
_entity_poly.type
_entity_poly.pdbx_seq_one_letter_code
_entity_poly.pdbx_strand_id
1 'polypeptide(L)'
;MRPSPVSIGSPVFLSWTMILYVASSLIMIHGTLRNPDVYFTTATAAAFLAHALDDTVVIAPRIASADRSCKDELAANEISYSCGGDSWRSGGNAASDPGITSFDFMDRLVERLADRKVFPNMRVIVIAGHSAGGQFVARYEMANKVHETLGVPVHYVVSNPSSYAWPDVTRPLPAGDAAPEAARMGWQLESKPHTDFTYGPFAGAAACQNFDKWPYGLEQRTSGYTSGMSDDQLKKQLASRPTTYLLSQVDTLPLGGFDSGCGAMAQGATRRARGEAYFKWVTEHLGAKHEIKIIEECGHNNRCVYTDDAALPVIFPK
;
A
#
# COMPACT_ATOMS: atom_id res chain seq x y z
N MET A 1 9.91 30.87 -8.05
CA MET A 1 8.44 30.80 -7.95
C MET A 1 8.10 29.93 -6.77
N ARG A 2 7.30 30.38 -5.80
CA ARG A 2 6.85 29.53 -4.68
C ARG A 2 5.76 28.62 -5.22
N PRO A 3 5.79 27.31 -4.97
CA PRO A 3 4.68 26.44 -5.34
C PRO A 3 3.43 26.84 -4.58
N SER A 4 2.31 26.94 -5.29
CA SER A 4 0.99 27.20 -4.71
C SER A 4 0.62 26.08 -3.73
N PRO A 5 -0.10 26.36 -2.63
CA PRO A 5 -0.51 25.34 -1.69
C PRO A 5 -1.45 24.35 -2.38
N VAL A 6 -1.13 23.06 -2.29
CA VAL A 6 -2.03 21.97 -2.70
C VAL A 6 -3.25 22.05 -1.80
N SER A 7 -4.45 22.26 -2.37
CA SER A 7 -5.70 22.18 -1.64
C SER A 7 -6.00 20.71 -1.31
N ILE A 8 -5.88 20.37 -0.04
CA ILE A 8 -6.42 19.14 0.50
C ILE A 8 -7.91 19.40 0.71
N GLY A 9 -8.77 18.69 -0.05
CA GLY A 9 -10.22 18.94 -0.07
C GLY A 9 -10.87 19.04 1.30
N SER A 10 -11.84 19.92 1.43
CA SER A 10 -12.59 20.39 2.59
C SER A 10 -11.80 20.55 3.88
N PRO A 11 -11.62 21.76 4.40
CA PRO A 11 -10.83 22.00 5.59
C PRO A 11 -11.48 21.29 6.78
N VAL A 12 -10.87 20.24 7.28
CA VAL A 12 -11.12 19.79 8.65
C VAL A 12 -10.55 20.89 9.54
N PHE A 13 -11.40 21.73 10.07
CA PHE A 13 -11.01 22.73 11.08
C PHE A 13 -10.67 22.02 12.39
N LEU A 14 -9.45 21.54 12.51
CA LEU A 14 -8.89 21.20 13.81
C LEU A 14 -8.66 22.52 14.55
N SER A 15 -9.28 22.70 15.72
CA SER A 15 -8.93 23.83 16.60
C SER A 15 -7.46 23.71 16.99
N TRP A 16 -6.77 24.84 17.20
CA TRP A 16 -5.38 24.84 17.69
C TRP A 16 -5.19 23.98 18.94
N THR A 17 -6.18 23.93 19.81
CA THR A 17 -6.18 23.11 21.01
C THR A 17 -6.17 21.61 20.69
N MET A 18 -6.91 21.15 19.68
CA MET A 18 -6.91 19.74 19.26
C MET A 18 -5.57 19.31 18.64
N ILE A 19 -4.92 20.19 17.88
CA ILE A 19 -3.61 19.89 17.25
C ILE A 19 -2.53 19.57 18.30
N LEU A 20 -2.59 20.17 19.48
CA LEU A 20 -1.64 19.91 20.56
C LEU A 20 -1.79 18.50 21.18
N TYR A 21 -2.93 17.84 21.03
CA TYR A 21 -3.15 16.49 21.54
C TYR A 21 -2.82 15.41 20.51
N VAL A 22 -2.67 15.76 19.24
CA VAL A 22 -2.38 14.80 18.17
C VAL A 22 -0.98 14.22 18.37
N ALA A 23 -0.93 12.93 18.60
CA ALA A 23 0.29 12.16 18.81
C ALA A 23 0.56 11.12 17.72
N SER A 24 -0.47 10.75 16.96
CA SER A 24 -0.35 9.81 15.86
C SER A 24 -1.16 10.26 14.64
N SER A 25 -0.86 9.67 13.49
CA SER A 25 -1.69 9.83 12.30
C SER A 25 -1.87 8.50 11.58
N LEU A 26 -3.07 8.30 11.03
CA LEU A 26 -3.40 7.19 10.14
C LEU A 26 -3.79 7.75 8.78
N ILE A 27 -2.96 7.51 7.77
CA ILE A 27 -3.27 7.77 6.37
C ILE A 27 -3.79 6.47 5.76
N MET A 28 -5.02 6.44 5.28
CA MET A 28 -5.62 5.25 4.70
C MET A 28 -5.92 5.42 3.21
N ILE A 29 -5.15 4.70 2.38
CA ILE A 29 -5.24 4.77 0.92
C ILE A 29 -6.36 3.87 0.42
N HIS A 30 -7.27 4.44 -0.37
CA HIS A 30 -8.44 3.76 -0.93
C HIS A 30 -8.09 2.68 -1.97
N GLY A 31 -9.05 1.80 -2.22
CA GLY A 31 -8.99 0.79 -3.28
C GLY A 31 -9.20 1.35 -4.69
N THR A 32 -9.38 0.45 -5.63
CA THR A 32 -9.53 0.80 -7.06
C THR A 32 -10.76 1.66 -7.38
N LEU A 33 -11.78 1.61 -6.53
CA LEU A 33 -13.00 2.41 -6.70
C LEU A 33 -12.82 3.90 -6.39
N ARG A 34 -11.67 4.31 -5.86
CA ARG A 34 -11.35 5.70 -5.51
C ARG A 34 -12.41 6.37 -4.61
N ASN A 35 -12.91 5.62 -3.63
CA ASN A 35 -13.96 6.02 -2.68
C ASN A 35 -13.38 6.31 -1.28
N PRO A 36 -12.67 7.44 -1.08
CA PRO A 36 -12.00 7.76 0.18
C PRO A 36 -12.96 7.84 1.36
N ASP A 37 -14.21 8.23 1.16
CA ASP A 37 -15.21 8.35 2.22
C ASP A 37 -15.45 7.01 2.94
N VAL A 38 -15.47 5.90 2.20
CA VAL A 38 -15.60 4.56 2.76
C VAL A 38 -14.38 4.22 3.62
N TYR A 39 -13.19 4.59 3.16
CA TYR A 39 -11.94 4.34 3.89
C TYR A 39 -11.79 5.26 5.10
N PHE A 40 -12.21 6.51 4.99
CA PHE A 40 -12.25 7.45 6.11
C PHE A 40 -13.21 6.96 7.21
N THR A 41 -14.40 6.51 6.82
CA THR A 41 -15.39 5.94 7.76
C THR A 41 -14.85 4.68 8.43
N THR A 42 -14.17 3.81 7.66
CA THR A 42 -13.52 2.60 8.21
C THR A 42 -12.42 2.96 9.21
N ALA A 43 -11.52 3.89 8.84
CA ALA A 43 -10.43 4.32 9.69
C ALA A 43 -10.92 4.99 10.98
N THR A 44 -11.99 5.79 10.90
CA THR A 44 -12.61 6.42 12.06
C THR A 44 -13.26 5.38 12.99
N ALA A 45 -13.95 4.37 12.42
CA ALA A 45 -14.49 3.27 13.20
C ALA A 45 -13.39 2.45 13.90
N ALA A 46 -12.29 2.17 13.19
CA ALA A 46 -11.13 1.49 13.77
C ALA A 46 -10.47 2.33 14.89
N ALA A 47 -10.34 3.65 14.70
CA ALA A 47 -9.82 4.54 15.73
C ALA A 47 -10.71 4.58 16.97
N PHE A 48 -12.02 4.54 16.79
CA PHE A 48 -12.97 4.42 17.90
C PHE A 48 -12.78 3.11 18.67
N LEU A 49 -12.70 1.98 17.98
CA LEU A 49 -12.47 0.66 18.59
C LEU A 49 -11.11 0.57 19.31
N ALA A 50 -10.10 1.21 18.78
CA ALA A 50 -8.76 1.26 19.38
C ALA A 50 -8.61 2.29 20.52
N HIS A 51 -9.67 3.07 20.83
CA HIS A 51 -9.61 4.20 21.77
C HIS A 51 -8.53 5.23 21.38
N ALA A 52 -8.39 5.52 20.08
CA ALA A 52 -7.37 6.39 19.51
C ALA A 52 -7.92 7.66 18.84
N LEU A 53 -9.22 7.95 18.97
CA LEU A 53 -9.84 9.11 18.33
C LEU A 53 -9.33 10.46 18.87
N ASP A 54 -8.93 10.52 20.15
CA ASP A 54 -8.60 11.78 20.80
C ASP A 54 -7.21 12.29 20.44
N ASP A 55 -6.32 11.41 19.99
CA ASP A 55 -4.92 11.72 19.74
C ASP A 55 -4.42 11.32 18.34
N THR A 56 -5.32 10.86 17.46
CA THR A 56 -4.98 10.44 16.10
C THR A 56 -5.65 11.30 15.04
N VAL A 57 -4.86 11.83 14.11
CA VAL A 57 -5.38 12.40 12.86
C VAL A 57 -5.63 11.28 11.85
N VAL A 58 -6.89 11.12 11.43
CA VAL A 58 -7.29 10.19 10.38
C VAL A 58 -7.41 10.93 9.05
N ILE A 59 -6.73 10.43 8.02
CA ILE A 59 -6.72 11.00 6.67
C ILE A 59 -6.98 9.88 5.66
N ALA A 60 -7.96 10.08 4.78
CA ALA A 60 -8.16 9.23 3.60
C ALA A 60 -8.05 10.11 2.34
N PRO A 61 -6.85 10.26 1.77
CA PRO A 61 -6.65 11.12 0.63
C PRO A 61 -7.38 10.57 -0.61
N ARG A 62 -7.98 11.46 -1.40
CA ARG A 62 -8.56 11.12 -2.69
C ARG A 62 -7.51 11.22 -3.78
N ILE A 63 -7.16 10.11 -4.40
CA ILE A 63 -6.37 10.10 -5.61
C ILE A 63 -7.34 10.17 -6.78
N ALA A 64 -7.70 11.39 -7.13
CA ALA A 64 -8.79 11.70 -8.04
C ALA A 64 -8.42 11.54 -9.53
N SER A 65 -9.43 11.39 -10.39
CA SER A 65 -9.27 11.36 -11.83
C SER A 65 -10.47 11.99 -12.53
N ALA A 66 -10.21 12.93 -13.43
CA ALA A 66 -11.21 13.55 -14.29
C ALA A 66 -11.14 13.01 -15.73
N ASP A 67 -10.38 11.92 -15.96
CA ASP A 67 -10.17 11.37 -17.31
C ASP A 67 -11.02 10.11 -17.57
N ARG A 68 -11.36 9.86 -18.83
CA ARG A 68 -12.04 8.66 -19.32
C ARG A 68 -13.34 8.33 -18.58
N SER A 69 -13.38 7.17 -17.90
CA SER A 69 -14.55 6.69 -17.15
C SER A 69 -14.64 7.27 -15.73
N CYS A 70 -13.55 7.83 -15.22
CA CYS A 70 -13.55 8.58 -13.98
C CYS A 70 -13.96 10.03 -14.27
N LYS A 71 -14.95 10.52 -13.54
CA LYS A 71 -15.53 11.85 -13.77
C LYS A 71 -15.56 12.65 -12.47
N ASP A 72 -14.42 12.71 -11.80
CA ASP A 72 -14.31 13.55 -10.62
C ASP A 72 -14.36 15.01 -11.04
N GLU A 73 -15.19 15.79 -10.37
CA GLU A 73 -15.20 17.24 -10.53
C GLU A 73 -14.03 17.83 -9.75
N LEU A 74 -13.05 18.37 -10.46
CA LEU A 74 -11.82 18.91 -9.91
C LEU A 74 -11.74 20.41 -10.14
N ALA A 75 -11.30 21.14 -9.10
CA ALA A 75 -10.94 22.53 -9.22
C ALA A 75 -9.61 22.66 -10.00
N ALA A 76 -9.34 23.85 -10.52
CA ALA A 76 -8.16 24.12 -11.35
C ALA A 76 -6.81 23.89 -10.64
N ASN A 77 -6.80 23.88 -9.31
CA ASN A 77 -5.63 23.63 -8.46
C ASN A 77 -5.58 22.19 -7.90
N GLU A 78 -6.48 21.33 -8.31
CA GLU A 78 -6.50 19.93 -7.90
C GLU A 78 -5.81 19.02 -8.93
N ILE A 79 -5.18 17.95 -8.45
CA ILE A 79 -4.37 17.06 -9.27
C ILE A 79 -5.24 15.89 -9.75
N SER A 80 -5.23 15.65 -11.07
CA SER A 80 -5.87 14.51 -11.71
C SER A 80 -4.85 13.44 -12.08
N TYR A 81 -5.11 12.19 -11.68
CA TYR A 81 -4.33 11.03 -12.12
C TYR A 81 -5.10 10.23 -13.17
N SER A 82 -4.38 9.43 -13.98
CA SER A 82 -5.06 8.60 -14.98
C SER A 82 -6.08 7.64 -14.34
N CYS A 83 -7.25 7.53 -14.96
CA CYS A 83 -8.32 6.64 -14.52
C CYS A 83 -7.95 5.17 -14.68
N GLY A 84 -7.32 4.84 -15.81
CA GLY A 84 -6.94 3.47 -16.13
C GLY A 84 -5.52 3.12 -15.69
N GLY A 85 -5.24 1.81 -15.64
CA GLY A 85 -3.92 1.27 -15.37
C GLY A 85 -3.45 1.41 -13.91
N ASP A 86 -2.19 1.12 -13.70
CA ASP A 86 -1.55 1.10 -12.39
C ASP A 86 -0.75 2.36 -12.04
N SER A 87 -0.86 3.39 -12.86
CA SER A 87 -0.05 4.60 -12.77
C SER A 87 -0.04 5.21 -11.37
N TRP A 88 -1.20 5.54 -10.82
CA TRP A 88 -1.30 6.14 -9.50
C TRP A 88 -0.86 5.21 -8.36
N ARG A 89 -0.98 3.89 -8.54
CA ARG A 89 -0.58 2.87 -7.55
C ARG A 89 0.92 2.58 -7.54
N SER A 90 1.65 3.18 -8.46
CA SER A 90 3.06 2.88 -8.71
C SER A 90 3.94 4.12 -8.87
N GLY A 91 3.49 5.27 -8.36
CA GLY A 91 4.26 6.51 -8.41
C GLY A 91 4.29 7.13 -9.81
N GLY A 92 3.24 6.89 -10.62
CA GLY A 92 3.12 7.49 -11.95
C GLY A 92 2.79 8.97 -11.89
N ASN A 93 3.10 9.67 -12.99
CA ASN A 93 2.85 11.09 -13.15
C ASN A 93 1.35 11.40 -13.15
N ALA A 94 0.98 12.56 -12.64
CA ALA A 94 -0.37 13.07 -12.76
C ALA A 94 -0.70 13.38 -14.24
N ALA A 95 -1.97 13.20 -14.61
CA ALA A 95 -2.43 13.52 -15.95
C ALA A 95 -2.55 15.05 -16.16
N SER A 96 -2.87 15.79 -15.10
CA SER A 96 -2.98 17.26 -15.13
C SER A 96 -1.64 17.98 -14.99
N ASP A 97 -0.64 17.35 -14.35
CA ASP A 97 0.71 17.90 -14.17
C ASP A 97 1.76 16.79 -14.21
N PRO A 98 2.43 16.57 -15.34
CA PRO A 98 3.45 15.53 -15.47
C PRO A 98 4.69 15.71 -14.57
N GLY A 99 4.86 16.87 -13.95
CA GLY A 99 5.93 17.15 -12.99
C GLY A 99 5.66 16.59 -11.58
N ILE A 100 4.45 16.11 -11.31
CA ILE A 100 4.04 15.62 -9.99
C ILE A 100 3.59 14.16 -10.11
N THR A 101 4.15 13.29 -9.28
CA THR A 101 3.72 11.90 -9.18
C THR A 101 2.77 11.68 -8.00
N SER A 102 2.10 10.54 -7.98
CA SER A 102 1.25 10.15 -6.84
C SER A 102 2.06 9.95 -5.55
N PHE A 103 3.34 9.60 -5.66
CA PHE A 103 4.23 9.46 -4.52
C PHE A 103 4.77 10.82 -4.05
N ASP A 104 5.02 11.79 -4.94
CA ASP A 104 5.34 13.17 -4.53
C ASP A 104 4.19 13.80 -3.73
N PHE A 105 2.94 13.51 -4.11
CA PHE A 105 1.77 13.91 -3.32
C PHE A 105 1.81 13.33 -1.91
N MET A 106 2.15 12.03 -1.78
CA MET A 106 2.26 11.38 -0.48
C MET A 106 3.44 11.93 0.33
N ASP A 107 4.58 12.19 -0.30
CA ASP A 107 5.74 12.83 0.36
C ASP A 107 5.32 14.14 1.04
N ARG A 108 4.59 15.00 0.32
CA ARG A 108 4.10 16.27 0.88
C ARG A 108 3.15 16.09 2.05
N LEU A 109 2.31 15.07 2.00
CA LEU A 109 1.39 14.76 3.10
C LEU A 109 2.14 14.31 4.35
N VAL A 110 3.09 13.37 4.22
CA VAL A 110 3.86 12.89 5.38
C VAL A 110 4.82 13.95 5.92
N GLU A 111 5.45 14.75 5.06
CA GLU A 111 6.25 15.91 5.48
C GLU A 111 5.41 16.90 6.32
N ARG A 112 4.16 17.14 5.92
CA ARG A 112 3.27 18.03 6.66
C ARG A 112 2.89 17.47 8.03
N LEU A 113 2.66 16.16 8.13
CA LEU A 113 2.39 15.49 9.40
C LEU A 113 3.61 15.43 10.32
N ALA A 114 4.81 15.33 9.74
CA ALA A 114 6.06 15.32 10.48
C ALA A 114 6.53 16.74 10.92
N ASP A 115 5.93 17.80 10.38
CA ASP A 115 6.28 19.18 10.74
C ASP A 115 5.88 19.50 12.19
N ARG A 116 6.87 19.57 13.07
CA ARG A 116 6.70 19.87 14.50
C ARG A 116 6.10 21.26 14.77
N LYS A 117 6.12 22.19 13.81
CA LYS A 117 5.43 23.48 13.93
C LYS A 117 3.92 23.33 13.74
N VAL A 118 3.46 22.24 13.12
CA VAL A 118 2.05 21.93 12.89
C VAL A 118 1.57 20.89 13.90
N PHE A 119 2.31 19.79 14.05
CA PHE A 119 2.00 18.70 14.97
C PHE A 119 3.16 18.48 15.96
N PRO A 120 3.26 19.31 17.02
CA PRO A 120 4.43 19.30 17.92
C PRO A 120 4.64 17.97 18.65
N ASN A 121 3.56 17.22 18.86
CA ASN A 121 3.57 15.96 19.61
C ASN A 121 3.47 14.70 18.74
N MET A 122 3.56 14.81 17.41
CA MET A 122 3.52 13.67 16.52
C MET A 122 4.61 12.65 16.86
N ARG A 123 4.23 11.43 17.17
CA ARG A 123 5.13 10.32 17.58
C ARG A 123 5.26 9.26 16.49
N VAL A 124 4.20 9.05 15.71
CA VAL A 124 4.18 8.03 14.67
C VAL A 124 3.22 8.41 13.53
N ILE A 125 3.61 8.08 12.31
CA ILE A 125 2.79 8.19 11.11
C ILE A 125 2.55 6.77 10.59
N VAL A 126 1.30 6.35 10.48
CA VAL A 126 0.93 5.07 9.88
C VAL A 126 0.35 5.32 8.50
N ILE A 127 0.89 4.62 7.49
CA ILE A 127 0.40 4.65 6.12
C ILE A 127 -0.17 3.28 5.80
N ALA A 128 -1.49 3.19 5.73
CA ALA A 128 -2.20 1.95 5.47
C ALA A 128 -2.91 2.01 4.12
N GLY A 129 -3.06 0.87 3.46
CA GLY A 129 -3.83 0.79 2.22
C GLY A 129 -4.34 -0.63 1.95
N HIS A 130 -5.55 -0.71 1.41
CA HIS A 130 -6.19 -1.98 1.08
C HIS A 130 -6.37 -2.12 -0.44
N SER A 131 -6.22 -3.33 -0.98
CA SER A 131 -6.43 -3.60 -2.41
C SER A 131 -5.46 -2.77 -3.28
N ALA A 132 -5.97 -1.89 -4.15
CA ALA A 132 -5.16 -0.95 -4.92
C ALA A 132 -4.37 0.03 -4.01
N GLY A 133 -4.94 0.41 -2.85
CA GLY A 133 -4.23 1.15 -1.82
C GLY A 133 -3.09 0.34 -1.19
N GLY A 134 -3.28 -0.95 -1.01
CA GLY A 134 -2.21 -1.86 -0.57
C GLY A 134 -1.07 -1.96 -1.59
N GLN A 135 -1.40 -1.98 -2.89
CA GLN A 135 -0.39 -1.90 -3.96
C GLN A 135 0.38 -0.56 -3.91
N PHE A 136 -0.33 0.55 -3.66
CA PHE A 136 0.29 1.86 -3.48
C PHE A 136 1.27 1.84 -2.31
N VAL A 137 0.82 1.41 -1.13
CA VAL A 137 1.65 1.43 0.10
C VAL A 137 2.88 0.54 -0.04
N ALA A 138 2.74 -0.68 -0.57
CA ALA A 138 3.85 -1.61 -0.77
C ALA A 138 4.94 -1.04 -1.71
N ARG A 139 4.54 -0.30 -2.76
CA ARG A 139 5.48 0.35 -3.68
C ARG A 139 6.03 1.66 -3.14
N TYR A 140 5.20 2.42 -2.43
CA TYR A 140 5.64 3.67 -1.79
C TYR A 140 6.63 3.39 -0.67
N GLU A 141 6.42 2.37 0.14
CA GLU A 141 7.35 1.92 1.16
C GLU A 141 8.77 1.77 0.60
N MET A 142 8.94 0.97 -0.46
CA MET A 142 10.27 0.76 -1.04
C MET A 142 10.84 1.98 -1.75
N ALA A 143 9.99 2.90 -2.25
CA ALA A 143 10.40 4.02 -3.09
C ALA A 143 10.50 5.37 -2.37
N ASN A 144 9.79 5.58 -1.27
CA ASN A 144 9.68 6.84 -0.55
C ASN A 144 11.04 7.54 -0.35
N LYS A 145 11.15 8.78 -0.79
CA LYS A 145 12.39 9.58 -0.75
C LYS A 145 12.57 10.39 0.53
N VAL A 146 11.51 10.54 1.33
CA VAL A 146 11.50 11.42 2.50
C VAL A 146 11.56 10.69 3.85
N HIS A 147 11.34 9.37 3.86
CA HIS A 147 11.25 8.55 5.08
C HIS A 147 12.36 8.88 6.09
N GLU A 148 13.61 8.88 5.64
CA GLU A 148 14.80 9.05 6.49
C GLU A 148 14.97 10.49 7.02
N THR A 149 14.22 11.46 6.46
CA THR A 149 14.33 12.89 6.79
C THR A 149 13.21 13.42 7.66
N LEU A 150 12.13 12.63 7.87
CA LEU A 150 10.94 13.08 8.59
C LEU A 150 11.17 13.33 10.09
N GLY A 151 12.12 12.62 10.71
CA GLY A 151 12.35 12.73 12.16
C GLY A 151 11.18 12.24 13.03
N VAL A 152 10.22 11.53 12.41
CA VAL A 152 9.08 10.85 13.02
C VAL A 152 9.04 9.44 12.45
N PRO A 153 8.91 8.40 13.29
CA PRO A 153 8.74 7.03 12.80
C PRO A 153 7.55 6.88 11.84
N VAL A 154 7.76 6.16 10.75
CA VAL A 154 6.71 5.83 9.78
C VAL A 154 6.53 4.33 9.72
N HIS A 155 5.29 3.87 9.82
CA HIS A 155 4.89 2.46 9.71
C HIS A 155 4.05 2.24 8.47
N TYR A 156 4.36 1.20 7.69
CA TYR A 156 3.61 0.84 6.49
C TYR A 156 2.72 -0.37 6.76
N VAL A 157 1.45 -0.27 6.38
CA VAL A 157 0.49 -1.36 6.55
C VAL A 157 -0.10 -1.73 5.19
N VAL A 158 0.32 -2.87 4.69
CA VAL A 158 -0.02 -3.37 3.36
C VAL A 158 -1.13 -4.40 3.47
N SER A 159 -2.33 -4.08 2.99
CA SER A 159 -3.47 -4.99 3.11
C SER A 159 -3.98 -5.46 1.74
N ASN A 160 -4.00 -6.76 1.54
CA ASN A 160 -4.60 -7.47 0.40
C ASN A 160 -4.31 -6.86 -0.99
N PRO A 161 -3.07 -6.48 -1.34
CA PRO A 161 -2.78 -5.98 -2.68
C PRO A 161 -2.97 -7.07 -3.74
N SER A 162 -3.37 -6.68 -4.94
CA SER A 162 -3.48 -7.63 -6.06
C SER A 162 -2.14 -7.94 -6.74
N SER A 163 -1.07 -7.19 -6.43
CA SER A 163 0.30 -7.47 -6.90
C SER A 163 1.30 -6.66 -6.10
N TYR A 164 2.54 -7.09 -6.12
CA TYR A 164 3.70 -6.45 -5.50
C TYR A 164 4.72 -6.05 -6.57
N ALA A 165 5.63 -5.12 -6.24
CA ALA A 165 6.86 -4.94 -7.01
C ALA A 165 7.87 -5.97 -6.50
N TRP A 166 8.02 -7.06 -7.24
CA TRP A 166 8.89 -8.17 -6.85
C TRP A 166 10.37 -7.79 -7.01
N PRO A 167 11.22 -8.00 -6.01
CA PRO A 167 12.55 -7.40 -6.02
C PRO A 167 13.59 -8.07 -6.92
N ASP A 168 13.28 -9.24 -7.51
CA ASP A 168 14.18 -9.93 -8.46
C ASP A 168 13.39 -10.72 -9.54
N VAL A 169 14.12 -11.47 -10.37
CA VAL A 169 13.55 -12.26 -11.47
C VAL A 169 12.95 -13.59 -11.02
N THR A 170 13.13 -14.00 -9.76
CA THR A 170 12.54 -15.23 -9.24
C THR A 170 11.06 -15.05 -8.94
N ARG A 171 10.32 -16.15 -8.93
CA ARG A 171 8.91 -16.16 -8.53
C ARG A 171 8.64 -17.35 -7.61
N PRO A 172 7.60 -17.28 -6.79
CA PRO A 172 7.24 -18.39 -5.92
C PRO A 172 6.85 -19.61 -6.74
N LEU A 173 7.41 -20.73 -6.33
CA LEU A 173 7.10 -22.05 -6.83
C LEU A 173 6.42 -22.81 -5.70
N PRO A 174 5.24 -23.41 -5.90
CA PRO A 174 4.64 -24.29 -4.91
C PRO A 174 5.62 -25.42 -4.54
N ALA A 175 5.82 -25.70 -3.28
CA ALA A 175 6.66 -26.80 -2.85
C ALA A 175 5.94 -28.14 -3.05
N GLY A 176 6.64 -29.12 -3.61
CA GLY A 176 6.15 -30.49 -3.83
C GLY A 176 5.15 -30.66 -4.97
N ASP A 177 4.57 -31.86 -5.07
CA ASP A 177 3.53 -32.22 -6.03
C ASP A 177 2.16 -31.55 -5.76
N ALA A 178 2.13 -30.63 -4.80
CA ALA A 178 0.98 -29.78 -4.55
C ALA A 178 0.77 -28.86 -5.74
N ALA A 179 0.15 -29.44 -6.75
CA ALA A 179 -0.32 -28.77 -7.93
C ALA A 179 -1.05 -27.46 -7.58
N PRO A 180 -1.16 -26.53 -8.52
CA PRO A 180 -1.91 -25.27 -8.38
C PRO A 180 -3.29 -25.41 -7.76
N GLU A 181 -3.84 -26.58 -7.69
CA GLU A 181 -5.16 -26.90 -7.16
C GLU A 181 -5.18 -27.09 -5.64
N ALA A 182 -4.18 -27.67 -5.04
CA ALA A 182 -4.02 -27.68 -3.58
C ALA A 182 -3.69 -26.28 -3.04
N ALA A 183 -2.93 -25.50 -3.80
CA ALA A 183 -2.73 -24.08 -3.55
C ALA A 183 -4.03 -23.25 -3.63
N ARG A 184 -5.07 -23.76 -4.26
CA ARG A 184 -6.39 -23.11 -4.34
C ARG A 184 -7.33 -23.43 -3.19
N MET A 185 -7.18 -24.59 -2.55
CA MET A 185 -8.22 -25.11 -1.65
C MET A 185 -7.76 -25.37 -0.21
N GLY A 186 -6.53 -25.77 0.02
CA GLY A 186 -6.07 -26.18 1.36
C GLY A 186 -5.73 -24.99 2.29
N TRP A 187 -5.26 -23.89 1.77
CA TRP A 187 -4.80 -22.74 2.57
C TRP A 187 -5.92 -21.80 3.00
N GLN A 188 -7.09 -21.96 2.44
CA GLN A 188 -8.22 -21.04 2.60
C GLN A 188 -8.77 -21.00 4.02
N LEU A 189 -8.45 -21.98 4.84
CA LEU A 189 -8.98 -22.09 6.22
C LEU A 189 -7.89 -21.94 7.28
N GLU A 190 -6.63 -21.78 6.88
CA GLU A 190 -5.54 -21.63 7.86
C GLU A 190 -5.50 -20.20 8.41
N SER A 191 -5.48 -20.11 9.75
CA SER A 191 -5.29 -18.85 10.49
C SER A 191 -3.81 -18.42 10.56
N LYS A 192 -2.89 -19.22 10.02
CA LYS A 192 -1.45 -18.94 9.99
C LYS A 192 -1.00 -18.67 8.56
N PRO A 193 0.07 -17.87 8.38
CA PRO A 193 0.67 -17.69 7.07
C PRO A 193 1.19 -19.02 6.53
N HIS A 194 0.89 -19.29 5.27
CA HIS A 194 1.48 -20.41 4.56
C HIS A 194 2.91 -20.07 4.15
N THR A 195 3.84 -21.00 4.32
CA THR A 195 5.27 -20.75 4.09
C THR A 195 5.94 -21.77 3.16
N ASP A 196 5.18 -22.72 2.61
CA ASP A 196 5.71 -23.75 1.70
C ASP A 196 5.92 -23.23 0.28
N PHE A 197 6.74 -22.18 0.17
CA PHE A 197 7.19 -21.64 -1.10
C PHE A 197 8.70 -21.87 -1.25
N THR A 198 9.10 -22.25 -2.46
CA THR A 198 10.46 -22.07 -2.95
C THR A 198 10.48 -20.99 -4.02
N TYR A 199 11.64 -20.52 -4.41
CA TYR A 199 11.75 -19.45 -5.41
C TYR A 199 12.69 -19.86 -6.52
N GLY A 200 12.29 -19.57 -7.74
CA GLY A 200 13.07 -19.94 -8.91
C GLY A 200 12.63 -19.19 -10.17
N PRO A 201 13.24 -19.53 -11.32
CA PRO A 201 12.87 -18.92 -12.58
C PRO A 201 11.39 -19.08 -12.89
N PHE A 202 10.75 -18.02 -13.34
CA PHE A 202 9.35 -18.07 -13.75
C PHE A 202 9.19 -18.83 -15.07
N ALA A 203 8.57 -19.99 -15.05
CA ALA A 203 8.39 -20.83 -16.24
C ALA A 203 7.58 -20.12 -17.36
N GLY A 204 6.69 -19.19 -17.01
CA GLY A 204 5.89 -18.40 -17.93
C GLY A 204 6.58 -17.17 -18.53
N ALA A 205 7.85 -16.90 -18.22
CA ALA A 205 8.55 -15.67 -18.58
C ALA A 205 8.50 -15.35 -20.10
N ALA A 206 8.64 -16.36 -20.95
CA ALA A 206 8.61 -16.17 -22.39
C ALA A 206 7.26 -15.64 -22.90
N ALA A 207 6.15 -16.05 -22.27
CA ALA A 207 4.79 -15.62 -22.60
C ALA A 207 4.35 -14.36 -21.85
N CYS A 208 5.05 -14.00 -20.78
CA CYS A 208 4.70 -12.88 -19.90
C CYS A 208 5.88 -11.90 -19.78
N GLN A 209 6.17 -11.16 -20.81
CA GLN A 209 7.34 -10.27 -20.90
C GLN A 209 7.31 -9.07 -19.95
N ASN A 210 6.22 -8.86 -19.21
CA ASN A 210 6.09 -7.78 -18.23
C ASN A 210 6.14 -8.27 -16.77
N PHE A 211 6.38 -9.58 -16.55
CA PHE A 211 6.33 -10.13 -15.20
C PHE A 211 7.34 -9.49 -14.23
N ASP A 212 8.48 -9.03 -14.77
CA ASP A 212 9.56 -8.40 -14.00
C ASP A 212 9.69 -6.89 -14.24
N LYS A 213 8.79 -6.31 -15.06
CA LYS A 213 8.74 -4.87 -15.30
C LYS A 213 7.91 -4.17 -14.22
N TRP A 214 8.29 -2.95 -13.89
CA TRP A 214 7.48 -2.11 -13.02
C TRP A 214 6.04 -1.98 -13.57
N PRO A 215 5.01 -2.18 -12.75
CA PRO A 215 5.02 -2.31 -11.30
C PRO A 215 4.99 -3.75 -10.75
N TYR A 216 5.25 -4.78 -11.53
CA TYR A 216 5.28 -6.18 -11.08
C TYR A 216 6.68 -6.65 -10.64
N GLY A 217 7.71 -5.99 -11.12
CA GLY A 217 9.11 -6.18 -10.78
C GLY A 217 9.83 -4.83 -10.79
N LEU A 218 11.15 -4.85 -10.87
CA LEU A 218 11.96 -3.63 -10.80
C LEU A 218 12.48 -3.15 -12.17
N GLU A 219 12.27 -3.90 -13.24
CA GLU A 219 12.75 -3.53 -14.56
C GLU A 219 11.96 -2.36 -15.18
N GLN A 220 12.61 -1.62 -16.07
CA GLN A 220 11.99 -0.57 -16.91
C GLN A 220 11.26 0.56 -16.14
N ARG A 221 11.85 1.05 -15.06
CA ARG A 221 11.42 2.25 -14.36
C ARG A 221 11.91 3.52 -15.07
N THR A 222 11.38 3.78 -16.26
CA THR A 222 11.86 4.86 -17.14
C THR A 222 11.18 6.20 -16.92
N SER A 223 10.11 6.23 -16.13
CA SER A 223 9.32 7.43 -15.82
C SER A 223 8.70 7.36 -14.44
N GLY A 224 8.14 8.46 -13.98
CA GLY A 224 7.52 8.57 -12.67
C GLY A 224 8.52 8.66 -11.52
N TYR A 225 8.04 8.45 -10.31
CA TYR A 225 8.78 8.68 -9.07
C TYR A 225 10.04 7.83 -8.92
N THR A 226 10.02 6.57 -9.37
CA THR A 226 11.11 5.63 -9.22
C THR A 226 12.18 5.70 -10.32
N SER A 227 11.97 6.57 -11.32
CA SER A 227 12.98 6.79 -12.36
C SER A 227 14.27 7.33 -11.74
N GLY A 228 15.40 6.74 -12.12
CA GLY A 228 16.71 7.11 -11.55
C GLY A 228 17.04 6.50 -10.17
N MET A 229 16.12 5.75 -9.53
CA MET A 229 16.46 4.96 -8.34
C MET A 229 17.07 3.62 -8.75
N SER A 230 18.15 3.20 -8.08
CA SER A 230 18.74 1.88 -8.33
C SER A 230 17.91 0.78 -7.65
N ASP A 231 18.03 -0.45 -8.15
CA ASP A 231 17.42 -1.63 -7.54
C ASP A 231 17.93 -1.87 -6.12
N ASP A 232 19.23 -1.68 -5.91
CA ASP A 232 19.85 -1.82 -4.59
C ASP A 232 19.29 -0.81 -3.59
N GLN A 233 19.03 0.42 -4.04
CA GLN A 233 18.38 1.43 -3.19
C GLN A 233 16.98 0.98 -2.79
N LEU A 234 16.17 0.53 -3.75
CA LEU A 234 14.80 0.07 -3.49
C LEU A 234 14.77 -1.15 -2.56
N LYS A 235 15.64 -2.13 -2.79
CA LYS A 235 15.79 -3.32 -1.93
C LYS A 235 16.23 -2.97 -0.52
N LYS A 236 17.19 -2.06 -0.38
CA LYS A 236 17.67 -1.58 0.93
C LYS A 236 16.55 -0.87 1.69
N GLN A 237 15.79 -0.01 1.03
CA GLN A 237 14.66 0.69 1.64
C GLN A 237 13.57 -0.29 2.07
N LEU A 238 13.19 -1.23 1.21
CA LEU A 238 12.24 -2.31 1.51
C LEU A 238 12.69 -3.12 2.74
N ALA A 239 13.96 -3.51 2.81
CA ALA A 239 14.45 -4.32 3.91
C ALA A 239 14.47 -3.59 5.26
N SER A 240 14.68 -2.27 5.26
CA SER A 240 14.91 -1.48 6.48
C SER A 240 13.65 -0.86 7.08
N ARG A 241 12.56 -0.74 6.32
CA ARG A 241 11.37 0.01 6.74
C ARG A 241 10.36 -0.85 7.47
N PRO A 242 9.79 -0.37 8.58
CA PRO A 242 8.80 -1.13 9.36
C PRO A 242 7.53 -1.36 8.55
N THR A 243 7.21 -2.61 8.26
CA THR A 243 6.04 -2.98 7.45
C THR A 243 5.31 -4.16 8.03
N THR A 244 3.99 -4.06 8.09
CA THR A 244 3.11 -5.16 8.45
C THR A 244 2.15 -5.48 7.31
N TYR A 245 2.10 -6.75 6.92
CA TYR A 245 1.11 -7.26 5.96
C TYR A 245 -0.12 -7.75 6.71
N LEU A 246 -1.29 -7.18 6.37
CA LEU A 246 -2.59 -7.66 6.85
C LEU A 246 -3.26 -8.42 5.71
N LEU A 247 -3.27 -9.73 5.78
CA LEU A 247 -3.84 -10.57 4.73
C LEU A 247 -5.11 -11.25 5.22
N SER A 248 -6.19 -11.07 4.48
CA SER A 248 -7.46 -11.71 4.80
C SER A 248 -7.43 -13.21 4.55
N GLN A 249 -7.90 -13.97 5.50
CA GLN A 249 -7.89 -15.44 5.49
C GLN A 249 -8.57 -16.01 4.23
N VAL A 250 -9.71 -15.44 3.85
CA VAL A 250 -10.50 -15.95 2.72
C VAL A 250 -10.48 -15.04 1.48
N ASP A 251 -9.47 -14.16 1.33
CA ASP A 251 -9.26 -13.39 0.08
C ASP A 251 -8.55 -14.24 -0.99
N THR A 252 -9.21 -15.33 -1.36
CA THR A 252 -8.72 -16.37 -2.25
C THR A 252 -9.50 -16.47 -3.56
N LEU A 253 -10.47 -15.57 -3.75
CA LEU A 253 -11.28 -15.51 -4.97
C LEU A 253 -10.88 -14.30 -5.84
N PRO A 254 -11.02 -14.39 -7.17
CA PRO A 254 -10.70 -13.31 -8.10
C PRO A 254 -11.80 -12.23 -8.15
N LEU A 255 -12.16 -11.69 -6.99
CA LEU A 255 -13.22 -10.69 -6.83
C LEU A 255 -12.64 -9.27 -6.65
N GLY A 256 -13.48 -8.26 -6.81
CA GLY A 256 -13.18 -6.88 -6.40
C GLY A 256 -11.91 -6.29 -7.02
N GLY A 257 -11.78 -6.23 -8.34
CA GLY A 257 -10.60 -5.66 -9.01
C GLY A 257 -9.33 -6.53 -8.87
N PHE A 258 -9.51 -7.84 -8.87
CA PHE A 258 -8.41 -8.79 -8.89
C PHE A 258 -7.55 -8.61 -10.15
N ASP A 259 -6.25 -8.49 -9.99
CA ASP A 259 -5.31 -8.44 -11.09
C ASP A 259 -5.03 -9.85 -11.61
N SER A 260 -5.60 -10.18 -12.76
CA SER A 260 -5.41 -11.45 -13.47
C SER A 260 -4.34 -11.36 -14.56
N GLY A 261 -3.64 -10.22 -14.67
CA GLY A 261 -2.52 -10.06 -15.59
C GLY A 261 -1.39 -11.04 -15.28
N CYS A 262 -0.67 -11.47 -16.30
CA CYS A 262 0.34 -12.52 -16.16
C CYS A 262 1.45 -12.14 -15.16
N GLY A 263 1.81 -10.86 -15.05
CA GLY A 263 2.79 -10.39 -14.06
C GLY A 263 2.33 -10.54 -12.61
N ALA A 264 1.03 -10.31 -12.35
CA ALA A 264 0.43 -10.56 -11.04
C ALA A 264 0.27 -12.07 -10.77
N MET A 265 -0.18 -12.82 -11.79
CA MET A 265 -0.36 -14.29 -11.67
C MET A 265 0.97 -15.02 -11.44
N ALA A 266 2.09 -14.47 -11.92
CA ALA A 266 3.42 -14.99 -11.63
C ALA A 266 3.78 -14.95 -10.14
N GLN A 267 3.13 -14.10 -9.35
CA GLN A 267 3.36 -13.93 -7.91
C GLN A 267 2.50 -14.87 -7.04
N GLY A 268 1.48 -15.52 -7.63
CA GLY A 268 0.58 -16.44 -6.94
C GLY A 268 -0.84 -16.39 -7.48
N ALA A 269 -1.61 -17.44 -7.21
CA ALA A 269 -2.96 -17.62 -7.74
C ALA A 269 -4.01 -16.72 -7.07
N THR A 270 -3.77 -16.28 -5.82
CA THR A 270 -4.71 -15.48 -5.03
C THR A 270 -3.99 -14.31 -4.38
N ARG A 271 -4.71 -13.27 -3.93
CA ARG A 271 -4.10 -12.15 -3.21
C ARG A 271 -3.39 -12.61 -1.93
N ARG A 272 -4.03 -13.52 -1.20
CA ARG A 272 -3.45 -14.10 0.01
C ARG A 272 -2.12 -14.80 -0.32
N ALA A 273 -2.11 -15.72 -1.28
CA ALA A 273 -0.90 -16.44 -1.67
C ALA A 273 0.23 -15.50 -2.14
N ARG A 274 -0.09 -14.45 -2.90
CA ARG A 274 0.89 -13.43 -3.33
C ARG A 274 1.52 -12.72 -2.14
N GLY A 275 0.70 -12.35 -1.15
CA GLY A 275 1.18 -11.66 0.05
C GLY A 275 2.05 -12.56 0.93
N GLU A 276 1.65 -13.80 1.14
CA GLU A 276 2.42 -14.78 1.93
C GLU A 276 3.77 -15.08 1.26
N ALA A 277 3.76 -15.33 -0.06
CA ALA A 277 4.99 -15.56 -0.81
C ALA A 277 5.91 -14.33 -0.82
N TYR A 278 5.36 -13.13 -1.02
CA TYR A 278 6.15 -11.90 -0.99
C TYR A 278 6.77 -11.66 0.40
N PHE A 279 5.98 -11.77 1.46
CA PHE A 279 6.47 -11.65 2.84
C PHE A 279 7.62 -12.61 3.12
N LYS A 280 7.44 -13.89 2.79
CA LYS A 280 8.51 -14.89 2.97
C LYS A 280 9.76 -14.52 2.17
N TRP A 281 9.59 -14.09 0.92
CA TRP A 281 10.72 -13.71 0.08
C TRP A 281 11.51 -12.54 0.69
N VAL A 282 10.85 -11.45 1.07
CA VAL A 282 11.54 -10.25 1.61
C VAL A 282 12.20 -10.53 2.95
N THR A 283 11.63 -11.40 3.79
CA THR A 283 12.23 -11.76 5.08
C THR A 283 13.44 -12.69 4.92
N GLU A 284 13.37 -13.68 4.04
CA GLU A 284 14.44 -14.66 3.85
C GLU A 284 15.61 -14.13 2.98
N HIS A 285 15.32 -13.36 1.93
CA HIS A 285 16.33 -12.94 0.97
C HIS A 285 16.90 -11.53 1.23
N LEU A 286 16.10 -10.64 1.81
CA LEU A 286 16.55 -9.30 2.17
C LEU A 286 16.84 -9.13 3.66
N GLY A 287 16.45 -10.12 4.51
CA GLY A 287 16.56 -10.01 5.95
C GLY A 287 15.65 -8.95 6.57
N ALA A 288 14.56 -8.59 5.87
CA ALA A 288 13.59 -7.62 6.35
C ALA A 288 12.91 -8.11 7.64
N LYS A 289 12.73 -7.19 8.59
CA LYS A 289 12.01 -7.48 9.84
C LYS A 289 10.54 -7.09 9.72
N HIS A 290 9.92 -7.50 8.62
CA HIS A 290 8.51 -7.26 8.41
C HIS A 290 7.65 -8.22 9.24
N GLU A 291 6.41 -7.83 9.47
CA GLU A 291 5.42 -8.67 10.15
C GLU A 291 4.29 -9.08 9.20
N ILE A 292 3.64 -10.19 9.49
CA ILE A 292 2.44 -10.63 8.79
C ILE A 292 1.38 -11.07 9.79
N LYS A 293 0.14 -10.69 9.52
CA LYS A 293 -1.04 -11.15 10.27
C LYS A 293 -2.09 -11.64 9.29
N ILE A 294 -2.63 -12.82 9.54
CA ILE A 294 -3.81 -13.33 8.85
C ILE A 294 -5.02 -12.85 9.62
N ILE A 295 -5.89 -12.11 8.94
CA ILE A 295 -7.15 -11.61 9.50
C ILE A 295 -8.23 -12.64 9.21
N GLU A 296 -8.68 -13.30 10.28
CA GLU A 296 -9.59 -14.43 10.20
C GLU A 296 -10.97 -14.01 9.68
N GLU A 297 -11.65 -14.92 9.00
CA GLU A 297 -13.00 -14.76 8.45
C GLU A 297 -13.19 -13.59 7.48
N CYS A 298 -12.18 -12.77 7.26
CA CYS A 298 -12.22 -11.65 6.33
C CYS A 298 -11.89 -12.11 4.90
N GLY A 299 -12.71 -11.65 3.96
CA GLY A 299 -12.43 -11.67 2.52
C GLY A 299 -11.83 -10.35 2.05
N HIS A 300 -12.07 -9.98 0.77
CA HIS A 300 -11.59 -8.73 0.20
C HIS A 300 -12.42 -7.52 0.65
N ASN A 301 -12.36 -7.19 1.94
CA ASN A 301 -13.17 -6.15 2.58
C ASN A 301 -12.34 -5.32 3.56
N ASN A 302 -12.14 -4.03 3.25
CA ASN A 302 -11.33 -3.12 4.06
C ASN A 302 -11.87 -2.94 5.49
N ARG A 303 -13.19 -2.86 5.65
CA ARG A 303 -13.80 -2.65 6.96
C ARG A 303 -13.57 -3.87 7.86
N CYS A 304 -13.81 -5.08 7.35
CA CYS A 304 -13.53 -6.31 8.07
C CYS A 304 -12.07 -6.33 8.57
N VAL A 305 -11.11 -6.05 7.65
CA VAL A 305 -9.69 -6.09 7.97
C VAL A 305 -9.28 -5.05 9.02
N TYR A 306 -9.67 -3.80 8.85
CA TYR A 306 -9.15 -2.72 9.70
C TYR A 306 -9.90 -2.53 11.03
N THR A 307 -11.06 -3.18 11.20
CA THR A 307 -11.79 -3.20 12.49
C THR A 307 -11.57 -4.48 13.27
N ASP A 308 -10.74 -5.39 12.79
CA ASP A 308 -10.36 -6.62 13.48
C ASP A 308 -9.37 -6.33 14.62
N ASP A 309 -9.54 -7.02 15.74
CA ASP A 309 -8.71 -6.85 16.95
C ASP A 309 -7.21 -7.06 16.68
N ALA A 310 -6.85 -7.94 15.74
CA ALA A 310 -5.46 -8.16 15.35
C ALA A 310 -4.87 -7.00 14.51
N ALA A 311 -5.71 -6.23 13.83
CA ALA A 311 -5.29 -5.08 13.02
C ALA A 311 -5.19 -3.78 13.82
N LEU A 312 -6.03 -3.59 14.84
CA LEU A 312 -6.08 -2.34 15.62
C LEU A 312 -4.72 -1.92 16.18
N PRO A 313 -3.93 -2.78 16.88
CA PRO A 313 -2.62 -2.38 17.41
C PRO A 313 -1.57 -2.13 16.32
N VAL A 314 -1.79 -2.60 15.10
CA VAL A 314 -0.91 -2.36 13.96
C VAL A 314 -1.10 -0.96 13.38
N ILE A 315 -2.37 -0.54 13.25
CA ILE A 315 -2.71 0.77 12.67
C ILE A 315 -2.80 1.88 13.71
N PHE A 316 -2.83 1.54 15.01
CA PHE A 316 -2.76 2.47 16.14
C PHE A 316 -1.70 1.99 17.15
N PRO A 317 -0.40 2.01 16.79
CA PRO A 317 0.68 1.63 17.71
C PRO A 317 0.78 2.62 18.87
N LYS A 318 0.99 2.11 20.08
CA LYS A 318 1.09 2.91 21.33
C LYS A 318 2.52 3.29 21.65
#